data_c743f1a8a91523a864efa6e263a0f673
#
_entry.id   c743f1a8a91523a864efa6e263a0f673
#
_cell.length_a   1.000
_cell.length_b   1.000
_cell.length_c   1.000
_cell.angle_alpha   90.00
_cell.angle_beta   90.00
_cell.angle_gamma   90.00
#
_symmetry.space_group_name_H-M   'P 1'
#
loop_
_entity.id
_entity.type
_entity.pdbx_description
1 polymer ?
#
loop_
_entity_poly.entity_id
_entity_poly.type
_entity_poly.pdbx_seq_one_letter_code
_entity_poly.pdbx_strand_id
1 'polypeptide(L)'
;DKQEKAEKELFALYKKTKDPEIKKEITMQYLYIARTTATKLYDLYSTTMQMEDAVNEGVVAIIKGIDMYDPDKNIKFSTYITTRVRGAMLDYVRKQEWMPRGFYKQLGIIESACEDMKRELGRTPTVDELAKHLGIEKKRCQRIISMKNRRNIQSLDFLLENQNTSNGLQITNNDTQAQPEE
;
A
#
# COMPACT_ATOMS: atom_id res chain seq x y z
N ASP A 1 32.71 -10.41 2.13
CA ASP A 1 33.48 -10.50 0.94
C ASP A 1 33.79 -9.19 0.19
N LYS A 2 34.25 -9.27 -1.10
CA LYS A 2 34.74 -8.09 -1.84
C LYS A 2 33.71 -6.95 -1.96
N GLN A 3 32.43 -7.28 -2.19
CA GLN A 3 31.34 -6.30 -2.30
C GLN A 3 31.05 -5.58 -0.98
N GLU A 4 31.03 -6.30 0.15
CA GLU A 4 30.82 -5.69 1.46
C GLU A 4 31.95 -4.72 1.87
N LYS A 5 33.17 -5.05 1.46
CA LYS A 5 34.31 -4.18 1.71
C LYS A 5 34.23 -2.89 0.89
N ALA A 6 33.91 -2.99 -0.39
CA ALA A 6 33.72 -1.83 -1.26
C ALA A 6 32.55 -0.94 -0.79
N GLU A 7 31.46 -1.55 -0.33
CA GLU A 7 30.31 -0.81 0.25
C GLU A 7 30.73 -0.04 1.50
N LYS A 8 31.44 -0.66 2.43
CA LYS A 8 31.94 0.01 3.64
C LYS A 8 32.88 1.16 3.33
N GLU A 9 33.78 0.96 2.35
CA GLU A 9 34.70 2.01 1.89
C GLU A 9 33.92 3.21 1.29
N LEU A 10 32.89 2.96 0.48
CA LEU A 10 32.07 4.00 -0.12
C LEU A 10 31.30 4.81 0.95
N PHE A 11 30.70 4.15 1.94
CA PHE A 11 30.06 4.81 3.06
C PHE A 11 31.04 5.59 3.95
N ALA A 12 32.23 5.05 4.19
CA ALA A 12 33.28 5.73 4.96
C ALA A 12 33.76 6.99 4.23
N LEU A 13 33.90 6.92 2.91
CA LEU A 13 34.25 8.07 2.05
C LEU A 13 33.14 9.12 2.10
N TYR A 14 31.89 8.73 1.95
CA TYR A 14 30.75 9.64 2.06
C TYR A 14 30.66 10.31 3.44
N LYS A 15 30.88 9.58 4.53
CA LYS A 15 30.87 10.15 5.88
C LYS A 15 31.93 11.27 6.04
N LYS A 16 33.11 11.12 5.42
CA LYS A 16 34.20 12.09 5.49
C LYS A 16 33.97 13.30 4.57
N THR A 17 33.54 13.06 3.35
CA THR A 17 33.49 14.11 2.30
C THR A 17 32.15 14.81 2.19
N LYS A 18 31.06 14.10 2.55
CA LYS A 18 29.66 14.52 2.29
C LYS A 18 29.41 14.87 0.82
N ASP A 19 30.16 14.22 -0.08
CA ASP A 19 30.09 14.47 -1.51
C ASP A 19 28.72 14.05 -2.07
N PRO A 20 27.99 14.94 -2.75
CA PRO A 20 26.69 14.65 -3.33
C PRO A 20 26.75 13.60 -4.44
N GLU A 21 27.86 13.48 -5.20
CA GLU A 21 27.98 12.45 -6.25
C GLU A 21 28.10 11.05 -5.64
N ILE A 22 28.85 10.90 -4.55
CA ILE A 22 28.93 9.64 -3.81
C ILE A 22 27.55 9.27 -3.24
N LYS A 23 26.84 10.25 -2.69
CA LYS A 23 25.47 10.04 -2.19
C LYS A 23 24.52 9.57 -3.28
N LYS A 24 24.61 10.17 -4.45
CA LYS A 24 23.85 9.79 -5.64
C LYS A 24 24.19 8.36 -6.09
N GLU A 25 25.46 8.01 -6.14
CA GLU A 25 25.92 6.66 -6.46
C GLU A 25 25.32 5.62 -5.52
N ILE A 26 25.42 5.83 -4.20
CA ILE A 26 24.80 4.97 -3.19
C ILE A 26 23.28 4.89 -3.43
N THR A 27 22.61 6.01 -3.65
CA THR A 27 21.16 6.05 -3.89
C THR A 27 20.78 5.18 -5.09
N MET A 28 21.53 5.27 -6.19
CA MET A 28 21.28 4.50 -7.40
C MET A 28 21.47 3.00 -7.19
N GLN A 29 22.48 2.59 -6.41
CA GLN A 29 22.72 1.19 -6.08
C GLN A 29 21.55 0.56 -5.32
N TYR A 30 20.84 1.34 -4.49
CA TYR A 30 19.74 0.85 -3.66
C TYR A 30 18.33 1.23 -4.17
N LEU A 31 18.25 1.86 -5.35
CA LEU A 31 16.96 2.25 -5.96
C LEU A 31 16.01 1.06 -6.14
N TYR A 32 16.53 -0.13 -6.39
CA TYR A 32 15.74 -1.36 -6.53
C TYR A 32 14.90 -1.67 -5.27
N ILE A 33 15.38 -1.28 -4.07
CA ILE A 33 14.64 -1.49 -2.81
C ILE A 33 13.36 -0.64 -2.81
N ALA A 34 13.44 0.61 -3.28
CA ALA A 34 12.26 1.47 -3.39
C ALA A 34 11.23 0.85 -4.37
N ARG A 35 11.66 0.44 -5.56
CA ARG A 35 10.79 -0.19 -6.56
C ARG A 35 10.16 -1.49 -6.05
N THR A 36 10.99 -2.40 -5.52
CA THR A 36 10.50 -3.70 -5.01
C THR A 36 9.53 -3.52 -3.83
N THR A 37 9.80 -2.55 -2.96
CA THR A 37 8.91 -2.26 -1.82
C THR A 37 7.60 -1.64 -2.30
N ALA A 38 7.64 -0.71 -3.26
CA ALA A 38 6.44 -0.13 -3.86
C ALA A 38 5.58 -1.21 -4.51
N THR A 39 6.17 -2.12 -5.30
CA THR A 39 5.45 -3.25 -5.90
C THR A 39 4.79 -4.14 -4.85
N LYS A 40 5.49 -4.47 -3.76
CA LYS A 40 4.94 -5.31 -2.68
C LYS A 40 3.81 -4.64 -1.89
N LEU A 41 3.77 -3.32 -1.87
CA LEU A 41 2.75 -2.54 -1.18
C LEU A 41 1.66 -2.04 -2.13
N TYR A 42 1.71 -2.40 -3.41
CA TYR A 42 0.84 -1.87 -4.45
C TYR A 42 -0.64 -1.98 -4.11
N ASP A 43 -1.10 -3.15 -3.68
CA ASP A 43 -2.50 -3.39 -3.30
C ASP A 43 -2.98 -2.48 -2.15
N LEU A 44 -2.05 -2.00 -1.33
CA LEU A 44 -2.38 -1.12 -0.21
C LEU A 44 -2.65 0.31 -0.64
N TYR A 45 -1.98 0.81 -1.69
CA TYR A 45 -2.03 2.22 -2.06
C TYR A 45 -2.55 2.50 -3.48
N SER A 46 -2.74 1.48 -4.31
CA SER A 46 -3.14 1.62 -5.72
C SER A 46 -4.41 2.44 -5.97
N THR A 47 -5.26 2.56 -4.96
CA THR A 47 -6.49 3.38 -5.02
C THR A 47 -6.28 4.84 -4.63
N THR A 48 -5.12 5.21 -4.08
CA THR A 48 -4.89 6.54 -3.50
C THR A 48 -3.74 7.29 -4.13
N MET A 49 -2.81 6.57 -4.77
CA MET A 49 -1.63 7.19 -5.37
C MET A 49 -1.06 6.33 -6.50
N GLN A 50 -0.25 6.94 -7.36
CA GLN A 50 0.45 6.25 -8.43
C GLN A 50 1.70 5.53 -7.88
N MET A 51 2.15 4.49 -8.60
CA MET A 51 3.33 3.72 -8.21
C MET A 51 4.60 4.58 -8.17
N GLU A 52 4.69 5.53 -9.08
CA GLU A 52 5.80 6.48 -9.18
C GLU A 52 5.93 7.33 -7.92
N ASP A 53 4.81 7.76 -7.34
CA ASP A 53 4.80 8.54 -6.09
C ASP A 53 5.32 7.71 -4.93
N ALA A 54 4.89 6.43 -4.83
CA ALA A 54 5.40 5.50 -3.83
C ALA A 54 6.91 5.27 -3.99
N VAL A 55 7.39 5.07 -5.22
CA VAL A 55 8.82 4.91 -5.52
C VAL A 55 9.60 6.17 -5.14
N ASN A 56 9.10 7.36 -5.49
CA ASN A 56 9.74 8.64 -5.16
C ASN A 56 9.86 8.83 -3.65
N GLU A 57 8.82 8.51 -2.88
CA GLU A 57 8.88 8.55 -1.42
C GLU A 57 9.91 7.56 -0.86
N GLY A 58 10.02 6.38 -1.47
CA GLY A 58 11.07 5.42 -1.14
C GLY A 58 12.48 5.94 -1.44
N VAL A 59 12.68 6.64 -2.54
CA VAL A 59 13.96 7.28 -2.90
C VAL A 59 14.32 8.36 -1.89
N VAL A 60 13.37 9.19 -1.50
CA VAL A 60 13.58 10.21 -0.44
C VAL A 60 13.99 9.56 0.88
N ALA A 61 13.37 8.41 1.22
CA ALA A 61 13.75 7.64 2.41
C ALA A 61 15.18 7.08 2.31
N ILE A 62 15.62 6.62 1.13
CA ILE A 62 17.00 6.16 0.90
C ILE A 62 17.97 7.31 1.09
N ILE A 63 17.73 8.47 0.46
CA ILE A 63 18.58 9.65 0.57
C ILE A 63 18.76 10.09 2.02
N LYS A 64 17.68 10.14 2.80
CA LYS A 64 17.73 10.45 4.23
C LYS A 64 18.40 9.34 5.05
N GLY A 65 18.18 8.09 4.63
CA GLY A 65 18.76 6.92 5.29
C GLY A 65 20.28 6.86 5.17
N ILE A 66 20.85 7.26 4.04
CA ILE A 66 22.32 7.34 3.82
C ILE A 66 22.97 8.29 4.85
N ASP A 67 22.37 9.44 5.13
CA ASP A 67 22.89 10.38 6.11
C ASP A 67 22.90 9.83 7.54
N MET A 68 21.90 9.01 7.86
CA MET A 68 21.68 8.49 9.22
C MET A 68 22.31 7.11 9.45
N TYR A 69 22.79 6.47 8.37
CA TYR A 69 23.37 5.13 8.50
C TYR A 69 24.71 5.15 9.22
N ASP A 70 24.85 4.19 10.12
CA ASP A 70 26.08 3.97 10.87
C ASP A 70 26.65 2.58 10.54
N PRO A 71 27.74 2.50 9.74
CA PRO A 71 28.36 1.24 9.35
C PRO A 71 28.98 0.48 10.54
N ASP A 72 29.23 1.16 11.67
CA ASP A 72 29.84 0.53 12.85
C ASP A 72 28.83 -0.33 13.64
N LYS A 73 27.53 -0.23 13.34
CA LYS A 73 26.48 -1.02 14.00
C LYS A 73 26.31 -2.46 13.49
N ASN A 74 27.20 -2.95 12.62
CA ASN A 74 27.18 -4.32 12.08
C ASN A 74 25.85 -4.75 11.44
N ILE A 75 25.06 -3.83 10.95
CA ILE A 75 23.82 -4.08 10.18
C ILE A 75 24.08 -3.68 8.73
N LYS A 76 23.80 -4.56 7.77
CA LYS A 76 23.93 -4.23 6.35
C LYS A 76 23.01 -3.05 5.99
N PHE A 77 23.50 -2.14 5.17
CA PHE A 77 22.69 -0.98 4.73
C PHE A 77 21.40 -1.42 4.06
N SER A 78 21.41 -2.47 3.25
CA SER A 78 20.22 -3.02 2.60
C SER A 78 19.12 -3.41 3.60
N THR A 79 19.48 -4.05 4.71
CA THR A 79 18.54 -4.42 5.78
C THR A 79 17.97 -3.18 6.48
N TYR A 80 18.84 -2.25 6.84
CA TYR A 80 18.47 -1.00 7.49
C TYR A 80 17.54 -0.17 6.61
N ILE A 81 17.89 0.02 5.34
CA ILE A 81 17.15 0.89 4.44
C ILE A 81 15.81 0.30 4.00
N THR A 82 15.71 -1.03 3.86
CA THR A 82 14.44 -1.70 3.52
C THR A 82 13.36 -1.40 4.56
N THR A 83 13.70 -1.46 5.85
CA THR A 83 12.76 -1.14 6.92
C THR A 83 12.33 0.33 6.88
N ARG A 84 13.26 1.24 6.63
CA ARG A 84 12.97 2.69 6.54
C ARG A 84 12.12 3.05 5.33
N VAL A 85 12.46 2.50 4.17
CA VAL A 85 11.70 2.69 2.91
C VAL A 85 10.25 2.21 3.10
N ARG A 86 10.08 1.02 3.65
CA ARG A 86 8.74 0.49 3.95
C ARG A 86 7.97 1.39 4.92
N GLY A 87 8.61 1.83 5.99
CA GLY A 87 7.99 2.76 6.96
C GLY A 87 7.58 4.08 6.32
N ALA A 88 8.47 4.69 5.54
CA ALA A 88 8.20 5.95 4.85
C ALA A 88 7.02 5.84 3.87
N MET A 89 6.98 4.77 3.06
CA MET A 89 5.87 4.51 2.14
C MET A 89 4.54 4.34 2.88
N LEU A 90 4.53 3.54 3.95
CA LEU A 90 3.32 3.35 4.76
C LEU A 90 2.85 4.65 5.42
N ASP A 91 3.77 5.47 5.92
CA ASP A 91 3.44 6.76 6.51
C ASP A 91 2.92 7.75 5.45
N TYR A 92 3.47 7.69 4.23
CA TYR A 92 2.99 8.50 3.12
C TYR A 92 1.58 8.08 2.70
N VAL A 93 1.33 6.78 2.52
CA VAL A 93 -0.02 6.24 2.23
C VAL A 93 -1.02 6.67 3.29
N ARG A 94 -0.67 6.57 4.58
CA ARG A 94 -1.53 7.01 5.68
C ARG A 94 -1.84 8.51 5.65
N LYS A 95 -0.93 9.34 5.14
CA LYS A 95 -1.14 10.78 4.98
C LYS A 95 -2.05 11.10 3.79
N GLN A 96 -1.93 10.34 2.72
CA GLN A 96 -2.78 10.48 1.52
C GLN A 96 -4.18 9.93 1.76
N GLU A 97 -4.28 8.80 2.44
CA GLU A 97 -5.55 8.32 2.97
C GLU A 97 -5.97 9.25 4.09
N TRP A 98 -6.89 10.16 3.79
CA TRP A 98 -7.53 11.03 4.81
C TRP A 98 -8.44 10.18 5.72
N MET A 99 -7.88 9.10 6.24
CA MET A 99 -8.55 8.17 7.14
C MET A 99 -8.22 8.56 8.58
N PRO A 100 -9.22 8.83 9.42
CA PRO A 100 -9.00 9.11 10.84
C PRO A 100 -8.21 7.98 11.50
N ARG A 101 -7.31 8.31 12.43
CA ARG A 101 -6.64 7.31 13.26
C ARG A 101 -7.68 6.37 13.90
N GLY A 102 -7.48 5.08 13.74
CA GLY A 102 -8.41 4.07 14.25
C GLY A 102 -9.56 3.67 13.31
N PHE A 103 -9.63 4.22 12.09
CA PHE A 103 -10.65 3.85 11.11
C PHE A 103 -10.72 2.34 10.88
N TYR A 104 -9.59 1.68 10.62
CA TYR A 104 -9.55 0.23 10.38
C TYR A 104 -9.99 -0.58 11.59
N LYS A 105 -9.67 -0.12 12.81
CA LYS A 105 -10.16 -0.75 14.04
C LYS A 105 -11.68 -0.65 14.14
N GLN A 106 -12.22 0.53 13.84
CA GLN A 106 -13.68 0.76 13.87
C GLN A 106 -14.38 0.00 12.74
N LEU A 107 -13.79 -0.06 11.55
CA LEU A 107 -14.32 -0.84 10.45
C LEU A 107 -14.37 -2.34 10.82
N GLY A 108 -13.31 -2.90 11.38
CA GLY A 108 -13.29 -4.30 11.83
C GLY A 108 -14.35 -4.61 12.88
N ILE A 109 -14.62 -3.68 13.81
CA ILE A 109 -15.71 -3.82 14.80
C ILE A 109 -17.08 -3.84 14.09
N ILE A 110 -17.30 -2.95 13.13
CA ILE A 110 -18.56 -2.88 12.36
C ILE A 110 -18.74 -4.15 11.52
N GLU A 111 -17.68 -4.64 10.87
CA GLU A 111 -17.73 -5.87 10.06
C GLU A 111 -18.04 -7.10 10.90
N SER A 112 -17.37 -7.26 12.04
CA SER A 112 -17.64 -8.37 12.97
C SER A 112 -19.09 -8.34 13.46
N ALA A 113 -19.56 -7.18 13.90
CA ALA A 113 -20.95 -7.03 14.33
C ALA A 113 -21.97 -7.31 13.20
N CYS A 114 -21.63 -6.89 11.97
CA CYS A 114 -22.48 -7.17 10.81
C CYS A 114 -22.58 -8.67 10.52
N GLU A 115 -21.50 -9.41 10.62
CA GLU A 115 -21.47 -10.87 10.42
C GLU A 115 -22.23 -11.61 11.53
N ASP A 116 -22.08 -11.18 12.79
CA ASP A 116 -22.80 -11.77 13.92
C ASP A 116 -24.31 -11.54 13.79
N MET A 117 -24.72 -10.32 13.53
CA MET A 117 -26.14 -9.97 13.32
C MET A 117 -26.73 -10.67 12.08
N LYS A 118 -25.94 -10.84 11.01
CA LYS A 118 -26.37 -11.58 9.82
C LYS A 118 -26.67 -13.05 10.12
N ARG A 119 -25.87 -13.66 11.00
CA ARG A 119 -26.13 -15.04 11.47
C ARG A 119 -27.41 -15.13 12.31
N GLU A 120 -27.66 -14.15 13.18
CA GLU A 120 -28.85 -14.10 14.04
C GLU A 120 -30.14 -13.79 13.27
N LEU A 121 -30.08 -12.78 12.38
CA LEU A 121 -31.25 -12.27 11.66
C LEU A 121 -31.57 -13.05 10.36
N GLY A 122 -30.64 -13.86 9.86
CA GLY A 122 -30.76 -14.54 8.57
C GLY A 122 -30.71 -13.58 7.36
N ARG A 123 -30.44 -12.27 7.58
CA ARG A 123 -30.32 -11.24 6.55
C ARG A 123 -29.24 -10.22 6.92
N THR A 124 -28.80 -9.43 5.95
CA THR A 124 -27.88 -8.31 6.23
C THR A 124 -28.57 -7.24 7.10
N PRO A 125 -27.99 -6.85 8.24
CA PRO A 125 -28.54 -5.79 9.08
C PRO A 125 -28.50 -4.44 8.37
N THR A 126 -29.43 -3.58 8.69
CA THR A 126 -29.45 -2.19 8.27
C THR A 126 -28.41 -1.37 9.05
N VAL A 127 -28.02 -0.20 8.52
CA VAL A 127 -27.09 0.72 9.21
C VAL A 127 -27.65 1.16 10.57
N ASP A 128 -28.99 1.31 10.67
CA ASP A 128 -29.65 1.67 11.92
C ASP A 128 -29.53 0.58 12.98
N GLU A 129 -29.75 -0.66 12.57
CA GLU A 129 -29.63 -1.83 13.45
C GLU A 129 -28.18 -1.99 13.93
N LEU A 130 -27.20 -1.88 13.02
CA LEU A 130 -25.78 -1.91 13.37
C LEU A 130 -25.36 -0.79 14.32
N ALA A 131 -25.78 0.46 14.04
CA ALA A 131 -25.47 1.59 14.87
C ALA A 131 -26.04 1.42 16.30
N LYS A 132 -27.28 0.94 16.39
CA LYS A 132 -27.95 0.66 17.67
C LYS A 132 -27.27 -0.48 18.43
N HIS A 133 -26.90 -1.55 17.73
CA HIS A 133 -26.20 -2.69 18.33
C HIS A 133 -24.82 -2.30 18.89
N LEU A 134 -24.08 -1.46 18.15
CA LEU A 134 -22.75 -0.98 18.54
C LEU A 134 -22.76 0.22 19.50
N GLY A 135 -23.93 0.81 19.79
CA GLY A 135 -24.04 1.99 20.62
C GLY A 135 -23.35 3.24 20.02
N ILE A 136 -23.27 3.33 18.70
CA ILE A 136 -22.66 4.45 18.00
C ILE A 136 -23.70 5.28 17.22
N GLU A 137 -23.38 6.54 16.94
CA GLU A 137 -24.24 7.39 16.12
C GLU A 137 -24.41 6.83 14.69
N LYS A 138 -25.63 6.80 14.17
CA LYS A 138 -25.94 6.35 12.79
C LYS A 138 -25.06 7.02 11.74
N LYS A 139 -24.90 8.36 11.82
CA LYS A 139 -24.06 9.13 10.89
C LYS A 139 -22.60 8.66 10.90
N ARG A 140 -22.08 8.29 12.08
CA ARG A 140 -20.73 7.77 12.23
C ARG A 140 -20.59 6.39 11.59
N CYS A 141 -21.52 5.48 11.85
CA CYS A 141 -21.57 4.17 11.24
C CYS A 141 -21.63 4.26 9.70
N GLN A 142 -22.56 5.07 9.20
CA GLN A 142 -22.74 5.30 7.77
C GLN A 142 -21.47 5.88 7.10
N ARG A 143 -20.77 6.82 7.76
CA ARG A 143 -19.53 7.41 7.26
C ARG A 143 -18.44 6.34 7.08
N ILE A 144 -18.26 5.47 8.08
CA ILE A 144 -17.23 4.41 8.04
C ILE A 144 -17.53 3.42 6.92
N ILE A 145 -18.79 2.99 6.77
CA ILE A 145 -19.21 2.08 5.70
C ILE A 145 -19.06 2.73 4.32
N SER A 146 -19.41 4.00 4.17
CA SER A 146 -19.27 4.73 2.91
C SER A 146 -17.81 4.90 2.49
N MET A 147 -16.90 5.10 3.43
CA MET A 147 -15.46 5.18 3.16
C MET A 147 -14.91 3.83 2.66
N LYS A 148 -15.37 2.71 3.25
CA LYS A 148 -15.04 1.36 2.76
C LYS A 148 -15.51 1.15 1.32
N ASN A 149 -16.76 1.51 1.04
CA ASN A 149 -17.37 1.31 -0.28
C ASN A 149 -16.66 2.12 -1.39
N ARG A 150 -16.25 3.37 -1.09
CA ARG A 150 -15.46 4.18 -2.03
C ARG A 150 -14.14 3.50 -2.40
N ARG A 151 -13.46 2.92 -1.44
CA ARG A 151 -12.20 2.19 -1.69
C ARG A 151 -12.44 0.98 -2.60
N ASN A 152 -13.49 0.20 -2.34
CA ASN A 152 -13.81 -0.98 -3.16
C ASN A 152 -14.20 -0.60 -4.60
N ILE A 153 -14.90 0.51 -4.81
CA ILE A 153 -15.28 0.99 -6.15
C ILE A 153 -14.01 1.45 -6.90
N GLN A 154 -13.15 2.25 -6.28
CA GLN A 154 -11.89 2.69 -6.90
C GLN A 154 -10.97 1.51 -7.23
N SER A 155 -10.92 0.49 -6.36
CA SER A 155 -10.16 -0.73 -6.62
C SER A 155 -10.70 -1.51 -7.82
N LEU A 156 -12.03 -1.55 -8.01
CA LEU A 156 -12.67 -2.22 -9.15
C LEU A 156 -12.40 -1.47 -10.46
N ASP A 157 -12.55 -0.15 -10.48
CA ASP A 157 -12.27 0.68 -11.65
C ASP A 157 -10.79 0.55 -12.07
N PHE A 158 -9.87 0.55 -11.12
CA PHE A 158 -8.45 0.34 -11.38
C PHE A 158 -8.14 -1.03 -11.97
N LEU A 159 -8.80 -2.10 -11.49
CA LEU A 159 -8.64 -3.45 -12.04
C LEU A 159 -9.18 -3.54 -13.47
N LEU A 160 -10.28 -2.85 -13.76
CA LEU A 160 -10.87 -2.79 -15.11
C LEU A 160 -9.99 -1.99 -16.08
N GLU A 161 -9.38 -0.88 -15.66
CA GLU A 161 -8.46 -0.10 -16.48
C GLU A 161 -7.18 -0.89 -16.82
N ASN A 162 -6.61 -1.62 -15.85
CA ASN A 162 -5.43 -2.43 -16.08
C ASN A 162 -5.69 -3.67 -16.94
N GLN A 163 -6.88 -4.24 -16.93
CA GLN A 163 -7.25 -5.33 -17.85
C GLN A 163 -7.33 -4.84 -19.30
N ASN A 164 -7.71 -3.59 -19.52
CA ASN A 164 -7.74 -2.99 -20.85
C ASN A 164 -6.36 -2.60 -21.39
N THR A 165 -5.35 -2.46 -20.51
CA THR A 165 -3.97 -2.06 -20.90
C THR A 165 -3.02 -3.26 -21.04
N SER A 166 -3.35 -4.39 -20.42
CA SER A 166 -2.53 -5.60 -20.44
C SER A 166 -3.29 -6.74 -21.12
N ASN A 167 -3.04 -6.92 -22.40
CA ASN A 167 -3.51 -7.99 -23.26
C ASN A 167 -4.98 -7.95 -23.68
N GLY A 168 -5.16 -7.84 -25.01
CA GLY A 168 -6.35 -8.31 -25.72
C GLY A 168 -6.65 -9.79 -25.44
N LEU A 169 -7.16 -10.09 -24.27
CA LEU A 169 -7.86 -11.33 -23.99
C LEU A 169 -9.29 -11.10 -24.41
N GLN A 170 -9.60 -11.60 -25.61
CA GLN A 170 -10.96 -11.77 -26.09
C GLN A 170 -11.76 -12.52 -25.04
N ILE A 171 -12.70 -11.82 -24.42
CA ILE A 171 -13.81 -12.48 -23.73
C ILE A 171 -14.70 -13.02 -24.84
N THR A 172 -14.52 -14.28 -25.21
CA THR A 172 -15.48 -15.02 -26.02
C THR A 172 -16.71 -15.20 -25.16
N ASN A 173 -17.72 -14.39 -25.40
CA ASN A 173 -19.08 -14.66 -24.95
C ASN A 173 -19.54 -15.95 -25.64
N ASN A 174 -19.48 -17.06 -24.94
CA ASN A 174 -20.20 -18.26 -25.26
C ASN A 174 -21.64 -18.11 -24.76
N ASP A 175 -22.40 -17.22 -25.37
CA ASP A 175 -23.85 -17.27 -25.33
C ASP A 175 -24.31 -18.29 -26.36
N THR A 176 -24.62 -19.44 -25.84
CA THR A 176 -25.31 -20.53 -26.57
C THR A 176 -26.60 -20.03 -27.16
N GLN A 177 -26.61 -19.89 -28.47
CA GLN A 177 -27.86 -19.75 -29.22
C GLN A 177 -28.68 -21.02 -29.07
N ALA A 178 -29.73 -20.95 -28.29
CA ALA A 178 -30.83 -21.91 -28.39
C ALA A 178 -31.56 -21.67 -29.72
N GLN A 179 -31.46 -22.60 -30.66
CA GLN A 179 -32.32 -22.67 -31.83
C GLN A 179 -33.70 -23.19 -31.41
N PRO A 180 -34.80 -22.60 -31.89
CA PRO A 180 -36.09 -23.24 -31.79
C PRO A 180 -36.21 -24.29 -32.90
N GLU A 181 -36.55 -25.50 -32.52
CA GLU A 181 -36.99 -26.56 -33.43
C GLU A 181 -38.43 -26.27 -33.90
N GLU A 182 -38.64 -26.35 -35.22
CA GLU A 182 -39.89 -26.73 -35.86
C GLU A 182 -39.91 -28.23 -36.09
#